data_ea742f27cada761fff0bbaf9059f6ccb
#
_entry.id   ea742f27cada761fff0bbaf9059f6ccb
#
_cell.length_a   1.000
_cell.length_b   1.000
_cell.length_c   1.000
_cell.angle_alpha   90.00
_cell.angle_beta   90.00
_cell.angle_gamma   90.00
#
_symmetry.space_group_name_H-M   'P 1'
#
loop_
_entity.id
_entity.type
_entity.pdbx_description
1 polymer ?
#
loop_
_entity_poly.entity_id
_entity_poly.type
_entity_poly.pdbx_seq_one_letter_code
_entity_poly.pdbx_strand_id
1 'polypeptide(L)'
;MAVSSHVYPKAQENIAKKAMNLSTDSLKVMLFSAYTFANTHATITDVKGAGTEASGTGYTAGGQALTSVTLSTSGTVTTLTCANPAWSSSTISAAYAVFYDAQGGTDATNLPICYWDLGGTSSSSAGTFTLTINGSGLVTFTAA
;
A
#
# COMPACT_ATOMS: atom_id res chain seq x y z
N MET A 1 8.40 13.79 -10.26
CA MET A 1 8.97 12.45 -10.00
C MET A 1 8.01 11.39 -10.51
N ALA A 2 8.52 10.37 -11.15
CA ALA A 2 7.68 9.27 -11.62
C ALA A 2 7.44 8.29 -10.48
N VAL A 3 6.17 8.00 -10.21
CA VAL A 3 5.78 6.95 -9.28
C VAL A 3 5.67 5.65 -10.06
N SER A 4 6.33 4.59 -9.59
CA SER A 4 6.15 3.25 -10.12
C SER A 4 5.48 2.36 -9.08
N SER A 5 4.63 1.43 -9.53
CA SER A 5 3.91 0.52 -8.66
C SER A 5 4.18 -0.94 -9.07
N HIS A 6 4.23 -1.80 -8.06
CA HIS A 6 4.47 -3.23 -8.25
C HIS A 6 3.56 -4.04 -7.32
N VAL A 7 2.88 -5.01 -7.89
CA VAL A 7 2.06 -5.96 -7.12
C VAL A 7 2.96 -7.09 -6.61
N TYR A 8 2.79 -7.48 -5.36
CA TYR A 8 3.50 -8.63 -4.82
C TYR A 8 2.97 -9.92 -5.44
N PRO A 9 3.83 -10.83 -5.93
CA PRO A 9 3.37 -12.12 -6.45
C PRO A 9 2.54 -12.91 -5.43
N LYS A 10 2.89 -12.83 -4.15
CA LYS A 10 2.12 -13.45 -3.08
C LYS A 10 0.72 -12.89 -2.89
N ALA A 11 0.47 -11.64 -3.27
CA ALA A 11 -0.88 -11.08 -3.24
C ALA A 11 -1.82 -11.84 -4.20
N GLN A 12 -1.37 -12.14 -5.42
CA GLN A 12 -2.15 -12.92 -6.38
C GLN A 12 -2.45 -14.33 -5.85
N GLU A 13 -1.46 -14.99 -5.27
CA GLU A 13 -1.63 -16.31 -4.64
C GLU A 13 -2.64 -16.25 -3.49
N ASN A 14 -2.55 -15.24 -2.63
CA ASN A 14 -3.43 -15.08 -1.47
C ASN A 14 -4.88 -14.79 -1.88
N ILE A 15 -5.09 -14.02 -2.94
CA ILE A 15 -6.42 -13.80 -3.53
C ILE A 15 -6.99 -15.11 -4.06
N ALA A 16 -6.20 -15.88 -4.82
CA ALA A 16 -6.63 -17.17 -5.38
C ALA A 16 -6.98 -18.19 -4.30
N LYS A 17 -6.30 -18.16 -3.17
CA LYS A 17 -6.54 -19.04 -2.01
C LYS A 17 -7.65 -18.55 -1.08
N LYS A 18 -8.29 -17.40 -1.36
CA LYS A 18 -9.25 -16.72 -0.48
C LYS A 18 -8.65 -16.30 0.88
N ALA A 19 -7.34 -16.17 0.96
CA ALA A 19 -6.66 -15.64 2.14
C ALA A 19 -6.71 -14.12 2.19
N MET A 20 -7.11 -13.46 1.11
CA MET A 20 -7.25 -12.01 0.96
C MET A 20 -8.51 -11.71 0.17
N ASN A 21 -9.36 -10.83 0.71
CA ASN A 21 -10.57 -10.35 0.04
C ASN A 21 -10.53 -8.82 -0.08
N LEU A 22 -10.14 -8.33 -1.23
CA LEU A 22 -9.92 -6.89 -1.47
C LEU A 22 -11.20 -6.04 -1.35
N SER A 23 -12.38 -6.66 -1.35
CA SER A 23 -13.65 -5.92 -1.24
C SER A 23 -14.16 -5.80 0.20
N THR A 24 -13.74 -6.66 1.12
CA THR A 24 -14.28 -6.73 2.48
C THR A 24 -13.22 -6.60 3.58
N ASP A 25 -11.97 -6.92 3.28
CA ASP A 25 -10.91 -6.88 4.27
C ASP A 25 -10.47 -5.43 4.58
N SER A 26 -9.91 -5.24 5.75
CA SER A 26 -9.37 -3.94 6.18
C SER A 26 -8.03 -3.69 5.49
N LEU A 27 -8.02 -2.83 4.49
CA LEU A 27 -6.81 -2.46 3.77
C LEU A 27 -6.16 -1.23 4.39
N LYS A 28 -4.84 -1.23 4.44
CA LYS A 28 -4.03 -0.12 5.00
C LYS A 28 -2.89 0.24 4.06
N VAL A 29 -2.30 1.40 4.32
CA VAL A 29 -1.06 1.84 3.67
C VAL A 29 -0.07 2.33 4.72
N MET A 30 1.18 1.88 4.60
CA MET A 30 2.29 2.36 5.41
C MET A 30 3.36 3.00 4.52
N LEU A 31 4.13 3.90 5.10
CA LEU A 31 5.19 4.64 4.41
C LEU A 31 6.56 4.16 4.86
N PHE A 32 7.51 4.16 3.93
CA PHE A 32 8.91 3.79 4.20
C PHE A 32 9.86 4.89 3.71
N SER A 33 10.86 5.19 4.50
CA SER A 33 11.98 6.06 4.09
C SER A 33 12.99 5.31 3.23
N ALA A 34 13.12 3.99 3.45
CA ALA A 34 13.94 3.08 2.65
C ALA A 34 13.23 1.73 2.55
N TYR A 35 13.30 1.08 1.41
CA TYR A 35 12.70 -0.23 1.19
C TYR A 35 13.38 -0.96 0.03
N THR A 36 13.62 -2.26 0.18
CA THR A 36 14.11 -3.13 -0.86
C THR A 36 13.07 -4.22 -1.15
N PHE A 37 12.48 -4.19 -2.33
CA PHE A 37 11.49 -5.16 -2.75
C PHE A 37 12.11 -6.55 -3.01
N ALA A 38 11.36 -7.60 -2.63
CA ALA A 38 11.65 -8.97 -3.05
C ALA A 38 10.34 -9.71 -3.36
N ASN A 39 10.37 -10.52 -4.41
CA ASN A 39 9.22 -11.35 -4.81
C ASN A 39 8.80 -12.36 -3.74
N THR A 40 9.66 -12.64 -2.79
CA THR A 40 9.44 -13.59 -1.69
C THR A 40 8.74 -12.97 -0.49
N HIS A 41 8.56 -11.65 -0.44
CA HIS A 41 7.86 -11.02 0.67
C HIS A 41 6.41 -11.52 0.72
N ALA A 42 6.07 -12.21 1.79
CA ALA A 42 4.79 -12.86 1.98
C ALA A 42 3.94 -12.22 3.08
N THR A 43 4.58 -11.54 4.03
CA THR A 43 3.94 -10.89 5.17
C THR A 43 4.50 -9.50 5.40
N ILE A 44 3.84 -8.71 6.25
CA ILE A 44 4.33 -7.38 6.63
C ILE A 44 5.61 -7.48 7.50
N THR A 45 5.83 -8.58 8.19
CA THR A 45 7.11 -8.84 8.85
C THR A 45 8.27 -8.84 7.86
N ASP A 46 8.10 -9.49 6.69
CA ASP A 46 9.13 -9.51 5.64
C ASP A 46 9.36 -8.10 5.08
N VAL A 47 8.30 -7.37 4.85
CA VAL A 47 8.35 -5.99 4.32
C VAL A 47 9.10 -5.07 5.29
N LYS A 48 8.77 -5.11 6.58
CA LYS A 48 9.45 -4.32 7.61
C LYS A 48 10.90 -4.74 7.81
N GLY A 49 11.19 -6.02 7.65
CA GLY A 49 12.57 -6.53 7.68
C GLY A 49 13.44 -6.04 6.52
N ALA A 50 12.82 -5.65 5.42
CA ALA A 50 13.51 -5.20 4.19
C ALA A 50 13.53 -3.67 4.05
N GLY A 51 13.05 -2.91 5.04
CA GLY A 51 12.97 -1.47 4.95
C GLY A 51 12.96 -0.77 6.29
N THR A 52 12.86 0.55 6.24
CA THR A 52 12.72 1.42 7.41
C THR A 52 11.39 2.15 7.28
N GLU A 53 10.43 1.81 8.14
CA GLU A 53 9.13 2.48 8.18
C GLU A 53 9.34 3.96 8.51
N ALA A 54 8.58 4.82 7.85
CA ALA A 54 8.61 6.26 8.11
C ALA A 54 8.18 6.56 9.55
N SER A 55 8.65 7.68 10.06
CA SER A 55 8.29 8.18 11.38
C SER A 55 8.16 9.70 11.33
N GLY A 56 7.59 10.27 12.37
CA GLY A 56 7.45 11.72 12.50
C GLY A 56 6.08 12.13 13.00
N THR A 57 5.92 13.42 13.23
CA THR A 57 4.66 14.00 13.70
C THR A 57 3.54 13.68 12.70
N GLY A 58 2.40 13.25 13.19
CA GLY A 58 1.24 12.92 12.36
C GLY A 58 1.28 11.55 11.69
N TYR A 59 2.34 10.77 11.90
CA TYR A 59 2.44 9.40 11.42
C TYR A 59 2.35 8.41 12.58
N THR A 60 1.56 7.37 12.39
CA THR A 60 1.46 6.23 13.32
C THR A 60 2.05 4.98 12.65
N ALA A 61 2.89 4.24 13.36
CA ALA A 61 3.45 2.99 12.86
C ALA A 61 2.35 2.03 12.38
N GLY A 62 2.57 1.37 11.25
CA GLY A 62 1.56 0.61 10.55
C GLY A 62 0.72 1.44 9.57
N GLY A 63 0.93 2.75 9.52
CA GLY A 63 0.23 3.64 8.60
C GLY A 63 -1.23 3.87 8.94
N GLN A 64 -2.06 4.08 7.92
CA GLN A 64 -3.50 4.35 8.10
C GLN A 64 -4.38 3.43 7.25
N ALA A 65 -5.64 3.31 7.67
CA ALA A 65 -6.64 2.57 6.92
C ALA A 65 -6.98 3.30 5.60
N LEU A 66 -7.18 2.53 4.55
CA LEU A 66 -7.73 3.03 3.29
C LEU A 66 -9.22 3.28 3.46
N THR A 67 -9.70 4.35 2.84
CA THR A 67 -11.13 4.72 2.85
C THR A 67 -11.69 4.68 1.44
N SER A 68 -13.03 4.52 1.33
CA SER A 68 -13.72 4.44 0.04
C SER A 68 -13.10 3.39 -0.90
N VAL A 69 -12.72 2.24 -0.33
CA VAL A 69 -12.17 1.13 -1.11
C VAL A 69 -13.26 0.55 -1.98
N THR A 70 -13.02 0.46 -3.29
CA THR A 70 -13.94 -0.14 -4.24
C THR A 70 -13.20 -1.08 -5.18
N LEU A 71 -13.86 -2.16 -5.54
CA LEU A 71 -13.40 -3.12 -6.54
C LEU A 71 -14.46 -3.19 -7.63
N SER A 72 -14.12 -2.79 -8.85
CA SER A 72 -15.07 -2.71 -9.97
C SER A 72 -14.47 -3.29 -11.24
N THR A 73 -15.33 -3.83 -12.10
CA THR A 73 -14.94 -4.41 -13.38
C THR A 73 -15.57 -3.62 -14.52
N SER A 74 -14.75 -3.27 -15.51
CA SER A 74 -15.17 -2.64 -16.75
C SER A 74 -14.48 -3.36 -17.92
N GLY A 75 -15.25 -3.97 -18.80
CA GLY A 75 -14.71 -4.82 -19.87
C GLY A 75 -13.93 -6.00 -19.28
N THR A 76 -12.65 -6.10 -19.64
CA THR A 76 -11.75 -7.16 -19.17
C THR A 76 -10.89 -6.75 -17.97
N VAL A 77 -11.08 -5.53 -17.44
CA VAL A 77 -10.24 -4.97 -16.37
C VAL A 77 -11.03 -4.83 -15.08
N THR A 78 -10.52 -5.43 -14.01
CA THR A 78 -11.00 -5.22 -12.65
C THR A 78 -10.03 -4.31 -11.93
N THR A 79 -10.53 -3.23 -11.35
CA THR A 79 -9.74 -2.18 -10.71
C THR A 79 -10.07 -2.09 -9.23
N LEU A 80 -9.03 -2.13 -8.39
CA LEU A 80 -9.09 -1.76 -6.98
C LEU A 80 -8.72 -0.29 -6.85
N THR A 81 -9.55 0.51 -6.23
CA THR A 81 -9.26 1.93 -5.97
C THR A 81 -9.70 2.33 -4.56
N CYS A 82 -9.24 3.47 -4.11
CA CYS A 82 -9.61 4.05 -2.82
C CYS A 82 -9.47 5.58 -2.86
N ALA A 83 -9.93 6.26 -1.81
CA ALA A 83 -9.65 7.68 -1.63
C ALA A 83 -8.15 7.91 -1.40
N ASN A 84 -7.66 9.09 -1.72
CA ASN A 84 -6.26 9.47 -1.51
C ASN A 84 -5.91 9.41 -0.02
N PRO A 85 -4.99 8.53 0.41
CA PRO A 85 -4.51 8.54 1.78
C PRO A 85 -3.77 9.84 2.07
N ALA A 86 -4.08 10.47 3.19
CA ALA A 86 -3.47 11.74 3.57
C ALA A 86 -3.20 11.81 5.07
N TRP A 87 -2.05 12.36 5.43
CA TRP A 87 -1.62 12.63 6.80
C TRP A 87 -1.57 14.13 7.00
N SER A 88 -2.60 14.68 7.65
CA SER A 88 -2.69 16.13 7.93
C SER A 88 -1.78 16.54 9.08
N SER A 89 -1.37 17.80 9.09
CA SER A 89 -0.50 18.38 10.15
C SER A 89 0.72 17.50 10.43
N SER A 90 1.31 16.96 9.36
CA SER A 90 2.38 15.98 9.47
C SER A 90 3.75 16.57 9.14
N THR A 91 4.77 15.97 9.75
CA THR A 91 6.17 16.15 9.37
C THR A 91 6.73 14.75 9.13
N ILE A 92 6.64 14.31 7.87
CA ILE A 92 6.94 12.95 7.43
C ILE A 92 7.89 13.03 6.24
N SER A 93 8.77 12.04 6.11
CA SER A 93 9.62 11.85 4.94
C SER A 93 9.55 10.40 4.51
N ALA A 94 9.18 10.16 3.25
CA ALA A 94 9.01 8.81 2.71
C ALA A 94 9.44 8.75 1.24
N ALA A 95 9.98 7.60 0.83
CA ALA A 95 10.32 7.30 -0.55
C ALA A 95 9.50 6.15 -1.12
N TYR A 96 8.84 5.38 -0.28
CA TYR A 96 8.01 4.23 -0.67
C TYR A 96 6.72 4.18 0.12
N ALA A 97 5.70 3.55 -0.46
CA ALA A 97 4.46 3.23 0.22
C ALA A 97 4.12 1.76 -0.02
N VAL A 98 3.66 1.07 1.02
CA VAL A 98 3.22 -0.33 0.92
C VAL A 98 1.76 -0.43 1.31
N PHE A 99 0.96 -0.92 0.39
CA PHE A 99 -0.47 -1.19 0.59
C PHE A 99 -0.63 -2.65 0.99
N TYR A 100 -1.42 -2.91 2.01
CA TYR A 100 -1.53 -4.26 2.56
C TYR A 100 -2.91 -4.54 3.16
N ASP A 101 -3.22 -5.82 3.25
CA ASP A 101 -4.38 -6.35 3.95
C ASP A 101 -4.03 -6.54 5.42
N ALA A 102 -4.74 -5.83 6.29
CA ALA A 102 -4.56 -5.84 7.74
C ALA A 102 -5.52 -6.78 8.47
N GLN A 103 -6.26 -7.61 7.73
CA GLN A 103 -7.24 -8.54 8.30
C GLN A 103 -6.62 -9.55 9.26
N GLY A 104 -5.35 -9.88 9.08
CA GLY A 104 -4.61 -10.79 9.95
C GLY A 104 -4.37 -10.24 11.36
N GLY A 105 -4.37 -8.93 11.54
CA GLY A 105 -4.25 -8.25 12.83
C GLY A 105 -2.81 -8.08 13.37
N THR A 106 -1.84 -8.82 12.84
CA THR A 106 -0.41 -8.70 13.22
C THR A 106 0.47 -8.65 11.98
N ASP A 107 1.68 -8.12 12.11
CA ASP A 107 2.61 -8.04 10.97
C ASP A 107 2.94 -9.42 10.38
N ALA A 108 2.95 -10.48 11.19
CA ALA A 108 3.20 -11.84 10.75
C ALA A 108 2.04 -12.47 9.97
N THR A 109 0.85 -11.90 10.06
CA THR A 109 -0.38 -12.40 9.41
C THR A 109 -0.98 -11.41 8.42
N ASN A 110 -0.56 -10.14 8.45
CA ASN A 110 -0.94 -9.14 7.47
C ASN A 110 -0.22 -9.37 6.15
N LEU A 111 -0.92 -9.17 5.03
CA LEU A 111 -0.48 -9.61 3.71
C LEU A 111 -0.23 -8.40 2.79
N PRO A 112 0.98 -8.22 2.23
CA PRO A 112 1.25 -7.12 1.31
C PRO A 112 0.50 -7.30 -0.02
N ILE A 113 -0.01 -6.20 -0.58
CA ILE A 113 -0.74 -6.16 -1.85
C ILE A 113 0.16 -5.63 -2.95
N CYS A 114 0.60 -4.39 -2.80
CA CYS A 114 1.49 -3.72 -3.75
C CYS A 114 2.34 -2.68 -3.03
N TYR A 115 3.44 -2.27 -3.66
CA TYR A 115 4.21 -1.13 -3.18
C TYR A 115 4.38 -0.09 -4.27
N TRP A 116 4.58 1.14 -3.86
CA TRP A 116 4.94 2.25 -4.72
C TRP A 116 6.34 2.74 -4.40
N ASP A 117 7.13 2.91 -5.43
CA ASP A 117 8.35 3.73 -5.39
C ASP A 117 7.94 5.15 -5.80
N LEU A 118 8.11 6.11 -4.92
CA LEU A 118 7.71 7.49 -5.16
C LEU A 118 8.68 8.26 -6.07
N GLY A 119 9.73 7.58 -6.57
CA GLY A 119 10.73 8.19 -7.47
C GLY A 119 11.70 9.11 -6.74
N GLY A 120 11.79 9.01 -5.44
CA GLY A 120 12.63 9.80 -4.55
C GLY A 120 11.91 10.13 -3.25
N THR A 121 12.60 10.83 -2.37
CA THR A 121 12.03 11.21 -1.08
C THR A 121 11.02 12.34 -1.24
N SER A 122 9.80 12.11 -0.78
CA SER A 122 8.76 13.10 -0.61
C SER A 122 8.60 13.42 0.87
N SER A 123 8.32 14.67 1.22
CA SER A 123 8.19 15.08 2.62
C SER A 123 7.12 16.13 2.83
N SER A 124 6.61 16.18 4.05
CA SER A 124 5.78 17.26 4.57
C SER A 124 6.48 17.91 5.77
N SER A 125 6.18 19.17 6.02
CA SER A 125 6.66 19.91 7.20
C SER A 125 5.52 20.73 7.75
N ALA A 126 4.95 20.28 8.86
CA ALA A 126 3.73 20.84 9.47
C ALA A 126 2.58 21.02 8.45
N GLY A 127 2.51 20.12 7.47
CA GLY A 127 1.56 20.16 6.35
C GLY A 127 0.87 18.83 6.12
N THR A 128 0.28 18.67 4.93
CA THR A 128 -0.38 17.41 4.55
C THR A 128 0.51 16.61 3.62
N PHE A 129 0.81 15.35 4.00
CA PHE A 129 1.41 14.37 3.12
C PHE A 129 0.28 13.58 2.45
N THR A 130 0.21 13.56 1.13
CA THR A 130 -0.86 12.89 0.40
C THR A 130 -0.29 11.92 -0.65
N LEU A 131 -0.82 10.70 -0.67
CA LEU A 131 -0.64 9.78 -1.80
C LEU A 131 -1.81 9.95 -2.76
N THR A 132 -1.54 10.34 -4.00
CA THR A 132 -2.59 10.54 -5.00
C THR A 132 -2.81 9.26 -5.78
N ILE A 133 -3.99 8.66 -5.62
CA ILE A 133 -4.43 7.50 -6.40
C ILE A 133 -4.89 8.00 -7.77
N ASN A 134 -4.26 7.52 -8.84
CA ASN A 134 -4.63 7.93 -10.19
C ASN A 134 -5.92 7.25 -10.67
N GLY A 135 -6.44 7.68 -11.85
CA GLY A 135 -7.67 7.13 -12.42
C GLY A 135 -7.61 5.65 -12.80
N SER A 136 -6.41 5.08 -12.92
CA SER A 136 -6.22 3.63 -13.14
C SER A 136 -6.30 2.82 -11.85
N GLY A 137 -6.52 3.47 -10.71
CA GLY A 137 -6.65 2.84 -9.41
C GLY A 137 -5.32 2.40 -8.79
N LEU A 138 -5.43 1.63 -7.74
CA LEU A 138 -4.31 1.12 -6.95
C LEU A 138 -3.72 -0.16 -7.57
N VAL A 139 -4.58 -1.09 -7.96
CA VAL A 139 -4.23 -2.36 -8.60
C VAL A 139 -5.25 -2.67 -9.69
N THR A 140 -4.79 -3.20 -10.82
CA THR A 140 -5.66 -3.70 -11.89
C THR A 140 -5.38 -5.17 -12.15
N PHE A 141 -6.45 -5.90 -12.45
CA PHE A 141 -6.41 -7.29 -12.91
C PHE A 141 -7.04 -7.32 -14.30
N THR A 142 -6.30 -7.77 -15.29
CA THR A 142 -6.77 -7.80 -16.68
C THR A 142 -6.96 -9.24 -17.14
N ALA A 143 -8.17 -9.59 -17.57
CA ALA A 143 -8.42 -10.86 -18.21
C ALA A 143 -7.91 -10.84 -19.64
N ALA A 144 -7.28 -11.93 -20.06
CA ALA A 144 -6.78 -12.07 -21.40
C ALA A 144 -7.91 -12.38 -22.39
#